data_9814d168ec2a4ec0c12d449f288cc6f3
#
_entry.id   9814d168ec2a4ec0c12d449f288cc6f3
#
_cell.length_a   1.000
_cell.length_b   1.000
_cell.length_c   1.000
_cell.angle_alpha   90.00
_cell.angle_beta   90.00
_cell.angle_gamma   90.00
#
_symmetry.space_group_name_H-M   'P 1'
#
loop_
_entity.id
_entity.type
_entity.pdbx_description
1 polymer ?
#
loop_
_entity_poly.entity_id
_entity_poly.type
_entity_poly.pdbx_seq_one_letter_code
_entity_poly.pdbx_strand_id
1 'polypeptide(L)'
;DAQAKKRIHELLRTLKSRGVTVFIITHDREEAEQIADRVVRMPIAAPASGGPVTATVTEPAVSSNGPAHSVIHRLDPRVKMGGFLAAMFTMFAVNTPTQLALGIAITLAVIAAARLNPLRVLESIHPILILLVLMGVVNLFVVRTGTPVVALGPLSITDQGVTIAVLYACRFALVIILGAVFLTTTTPTAMTDAFATLISPLNRLGIHAQEIALVMSLALRFIPTLTDETRAIVDAQSARGGSIETGSLAQRIKAMSAIIVPIFAGTLRHADNLSLALDARCYEEGIRRTHWRALTIAARDLIFAAAVIIYIAAIIAL
;
A
#
# COMPACT_ATOMS: atom_id res chain seq x y z
N ASP A 1 44.69 -19.23 10.26
CA ASP A 1 45.38 -19.94 9.19
C ASP A 1 46.53 -19.13 8.57
N ALA A 2 47.64 -19.01 9.31
CA ALA A 2 48.79 -18.18 8.90
C ALA A 2 49.46 -18.70 7.61
N GLN A 3 49.39 -20.00 7.30
CA GLN A 3 49.94 -20.57 6.06
C GLN A 3 49.07 -20.21 4.82
N ALA A 4 47.76 -20.21 4.95
CA ALA A 4 46.89 -19.81 3.85
C ALA A 4 47.07 -18.32 3.52
N LYS A 5 47.24 -17.49 4.54
CA LYS A 5 47.49 -16.06 4.41
C LYS A 5 48.80 -15.76 3.67
N LYS A 6 49.88 -16.47 4.00
CA LYS A 6 51.17 -16.36 3.29
C LYS A 6 51.08 -16.75 1.81
N ARG A 7 50.36 -17.82 1.48
CA ARG A 7 50.13 -18.23 0.08
C ARG A 7 49.35 -17.21 -0.73
N ILE A 8 48.35 -16.62 -0.14
CA ILE A 8 47.57 -15.53 -0.79
C ILE A 8 48.48 -14.33 -1.07
N HIS A 9 49.29 -13.92 -0.11
CA HIS A 9 50.24 -12.80 -0.29
C HIS A 9 51.27 -13.06 -1.39
N GLU A 10 51.80 -14.28 -1.52
CA GLU A 10 52.73 -14.65 -2.60
C GLU A 10 52.04 -14.64 -3.97
N LEU A 11 50.82 -15.15 -4.06
CA LEU A 11 50.00 -15.08 -5.29
C LEU A 11 49.73 -13.64 -5.71
N LEU A 12 49.39 -12.77 -4.79
CA LEU A 12 49.10 -11.36 -5.06
C LEU A 12 50.38 -10.62 -5.57
N ARG A 13 51.54 -10.92 -4.96
CA ARG A 13 52.82 -10.38 -5.44
C ARG A 13 53.20 -10.89 -6.84
N THR A 14 52.91 -12.16 -7.13
CA THR A 14 53.14 -12.74 -8.45
C THR A 14 52.21 -12.14 -9.51
N LEU A 15 50.95 -11.89 -9.20
CA LEU A 15 50.02 -11.24 -10.10
C LEU A 15 50.42 -9.76 -10.36
N LYS A 16 50.89 -9.07 -9.34
CA LYS A 16 51.40 -7.71 -9.45
C LYS A 16 52.64 -7.66 -10.36
N SER A 17 53.60 -8.62 -10.21
CA SER A 17 54.79 -8.67 -11.07
C SER A 17 54.48 -8.96 -12.54
N ARG A 18 53.28 -9.50 -12.83
CA ARG A 18 52.76 -9.74 -14.19
C ARG A 18 51.95 -8.53 -14.74
N GLY A 19 51.94 -7.42 -14.05
CA GLY A 19 51.23 -6.21 -14.49
C GLY A 19 49.70 -6.24 -14.31
N VAL A 20 49.18 -7.18 -13.53
CA VAL A 20 47.74 -7.29 -13.25
C VAL A 20 47.35 -6.33 -12.13
N THR A 21 46.36 -5.48 -12.36
CA THR A 21 45.79 -4.64 -11.31
C THR A 21 44.83 -5.44 -10.44
N VAL A 22 45.11 -5.52 -9.14
CA VAL A 22 44.31 -6.28 -8.19
C VAL A 22 43.68 -5.32 -7.20
N PHE A 23 42.38 -5.45 -7.01
CA PHE A 23 41.63 -4.73 -5.97
C PHE A 23 41.33 -5.69 -4.82
N ILE A 24 41.68 -5.29 -3.59
CA ILE A 24 41.47 -6.07 -2.38
C ILE A 24 40.58 -5.24 -1.45
N ILE A 25 39.52 -5.85 -0.94
CA ILE A 25 38.70 -5.29 0.13
C ILE A 25 39.00 -6.07 1.41
N THR A 26 39.59 -5.42 2.39
CA THR A 26 39.89 -6.00 3.69
C THR A 26 39.52 -5.05 4.81
N HIS A 27 39.17 -5.60 5.95
CA HIS A 27 38.98 -4.87 7.21
C HIS A 27 40.23 -4.86 8.09
N ASP A 28 41.26 -5.61 7.69
CA ASP A 28 42.55 -5.67 8.38
C ASP A 28 43.51 -4.59 7.82
N ARG A 29 43.75 -3.58 8.66
CA ARG A 29 44.56 -2.42 8.29
C ARG A 29 46.03 -2.74 8.08
N GLU A 30 46.59 -3.62 8.93
CA GLU A 30 48.02 -3.99 8.83
C GLU A 30 48.27 -4.79 7.56
N GLU A 31 47.32 -5.64 7.16
CA GLU A 31 47.37 -6.41 5.93
C GLU A 31 47.28 -5.50 4.68
N ALA A 32 46.39 -4.51 4.71
CA ALA A 32 46.25 -3.56 3.59
C ALA A 32 47.55 -2.76 3.37
N GLU A 33 48.20 -2.29 4.44
CA GLU A 33 49.42 -1.48 4.37
C GLU A 33 50.65 -2.29 3.91
N GLN A 34 50.66 -3.63 4.13
CA GLN A 34 51.76 -4.51 3.72
C GLN A 34 51.73 -4.97 2.25
N ILE A 35 50.57 -4.96 1.63
CA ILE A 35 50.34 -5.56 0.30
C ILE A 35 49.98 -4.54 -0.77
N ALA A 36 49.27 -3.47 -0.42
CA ALA A 36 48.72 -2.53 -1.37
C ALA A 36 49.68 -1.36 -1.65
N ASP A 37 49.81 -0.97 -2.92
CA ASP A 37 50.50 0.26 -3.33
C ASP A 37 49.70 1.51 -2.99
N ARG A 38 48.38 1.39 -2.93
CA ARG A 38 47.46 2.48 -2.62
C ARG A 38 46.30 1.96 -1.76
N VAL A 39 46.15 2.50 -0.57
CA VAL A 39 45.04 2.22 0.32
C VAL A 39 44.03 3.33 0.22
N VAL A 40 42.81 3.02 -0.21
CA VAL A 40 41.70 3.95 -0.21
C VAL A 40 40.81 3.61 0.98
N ARG A 41 40.75 4.51 1.94
CA ARG A 41 39.85 4.36 3.09
C ARG A 41 38.47 4.81 2.68
N MET A 42 37.50 3.88 2.69
CA MET A 42 36.12 4.26 2.66
C MET A 42 35.70 4.74 4.04
N PRO A 43 35.26 5.99 4.22
CA PRO A 43 34.69 6.40 5.49
C PRO A 43 33.46 5.52 5.74
N ILE A 44 33.57 4.65 6.75
CA ILE A 44 32.36 4.06 7.35
C ILE A 44 31.62 5.26 7.90
N ALA A 45 30.44 5.59 7.35
CA ALA A 45 29.57 6.58 7.95
C ALA A 45 29.42 6.16 9.42
N ALA A 46 29.99 6.98 10.32
CA ALA A 46 29.90 6.71 11.74
C ALA A 46 28.42 6.56 12.07
N PRO A 47 28.01 5.47 12.75
CA PRO A 47 26.66 5.42 13.28
C PRO A 47 26.55 6.59 14.22
N ALA A 48 25.65 7.51 13.92
CA ALA A 48 25.30 8.61 14.81
C ALA A 48 25.02 7.99 16.17
N SER A 49 25.89 8.32 17.16
CA SER A 49 25.79 8.09 18.60
C SER A 49 24.90 6.94 19.08
N GLY A 50 25.57 5.91 19.56
CA GLY A 50 25.23 4.92 20.59
C GLY A 50 23.75 4.75 20.98
N GLY A 51 23.01 3.95 20.18
CA GLY A 51 21.78 3.29 20.60
C GLY A 51 21.80 1.87 20.10
N PRO A 52 21.14 0.90 20.77
CA PRO A 52 21.07 -0.46 20.28
C PRO A 52 20.53 -0.44 18.85
N VAL A 53 21.17 -1.22 17.95
CA VAL A 53 20.70 -1.42 16.58
C VAL A 53 19.37 -2.18 16.64
N THR A 54 18.33 -1.48 16.97
CA THR A 54 17.00 -1.85 16.56
C THR A 54 17.01 -1.64 15.07
N ALA A 55 17.00 -2.73 14.31
CA ALA A 55 16.69 -2.68 12.89
C ALA A 55 15.37 -1.91 12.77
N THR A 56 15.48 -0.63 12.55
CA THR A 56 14.36 0.21 12.13
C THR A 56 14.00 -0.34 10.76
N VAL A 57 13.04 -1.27 10.76
CA VAL A 57 12.28 -1.57 9.57
C VAL A 57 11.71 -0.23 9.17
N THR A 58 12.36 0.41 8.20
CA THR A 58 11.83 1.60 7.55
C THR A 58 10.56 1.09 6.88
N GLU A 59 9.43 1.23 7.57
CA GLU A 59 8.15 1.15 6.89
C GLU A 59 8.29 2.06 5.67
N PRO A 60 7.93 1.57 4.47
CA PRO A 60 7.95 2.42 3.29
C PRO A 60 7.20 3.68 3.70
N ALA A 61 7.91 4.80 3.67
CA ALA A 61 7.32 6.08 3.97
C ALA A 61 6.21 6.30 2.95
N VAL A 62 5.01 5.84 3.28
CA VAL A 62 3.79 6.44 2.79
C VAL A 62 3.98 7.89 3.20
N SER A 63 4.24 8.72 2.20
CA SER A 63 4.51 10.14 2.33
C SER A 63 3.61 10.75 3.40
N SER A 64 4.10 10.76 4.64
CA SER A 64 3.41 11.30 5.81
C SER A 64 3.58 12.83 5.81
N ASN A 65 3.24 13.46 4.69
CA ASN A 65 3.14 14.91 4.56
C ASN A 65 1.75 15.42 4.98
N GLY A 66 1.10 14.74 5.91
CA GLY A 66 -0.08 15.22 6.59
C GLY A 66 0.18 15.36 8.09
N PRO A 67 -0.45 16.30 8.79
CA PRO A 67 -0.29 16.43 10.23
C PRO A 67 -0.75 15.15 10.92
N ALA A 68 0.17 14.40 11.50
CA ALA A 68 -0.02 13.12 12.18
C ALA A 68 -0.97 13.19 13.42
N HIS A 69 -1.79 14.23 13.55
CA HIS A 69 -2.54 14.57 14.74
C HIS A 69 -4.02 14.92 14.52
N SER A 70 -4.62 14.52 13.39
CA SER A 70 -6.06 14.73 13.25
C SER A 70 -6.87 13.72 14.09
N VAL A 71 -8.09 14.10 14.48
CA VAL A 71 -8.99 13.23 15.24
C VAL A 71 -9.23 11.92 14.51
N ILE A 72 -9.38 11.97 13.18
CA ILE A 72 -9.63 10.80 12.32
C ILE A 72 -8.44 9.84 12.28
N HIS A 73 -7.19 10.33 12.34
CA HIS A 73 -6.02 9.45 12.38
C HIS A 73 -5.92 8.62 13.68
N ARG A 74 -6.50 9.12 14.77
CA ARG A 74 -6.47 8.49 16.09
C ARG A 74 -7.67 7.59 16.39
N LEU A 75 -8.58 7.41 15.43
CA LEU A 75 -9.72 6.50 15.56
C LEU A 75 -9.26 5.04 15.52
N ASP A 76 -10.01 4.18 16.24
CA ASP A 76 -9.82 2.73 16.14
C ASP A 76 -10.05 2.28 14.68
N PRO A 77 -9.09 1.57 14.07
CA PRO A 77 -9.17 1.14 12.67
C PRO A 77 -10.43 0.34 12.33
N ARG A 78 -10.98 -0.41 13.29
CA ARG A 78 -12.20 -1.23 13.14
C ARG A 78 -13.43 -0.35 12.93
N VAL A 79 -13.63 0.60 13.86
CA VAL A 79 -14.78 1.53 13.81
C VAL A 79 -14.66 2.44 12.60
N LYS A 80 -13.45 2.86 12.30
CA LYS A 80 -13.15 3.69 11.12
C LYS A 80 -13.47 2.96 9.82
N MET A 81 -12.97 1.73 9.63
CA MET A 81 -13.22 0.95 8.43
C MET A 81 -14.71 0.65 8.27
N GLY A 82 -15.38 0.18 9.33
CA GLY A 82 -16.82 -0.08 9.31
C GLY A 82 -17.62 1.19 9.01
N GLY A 83 -17.29 2.30 9.65
CA GLY A 83 -17.97 3.59 9.46
C GLY A 83 -17.80 4.17 8.05
N PHE A 84 -16.56 4.15 7.50
CA PHE A 84 -16.34 4.61 6.13
C PHE A 84 -17.01 3.72 5.10
N LEU A 85 -16.96 2.40 5.24
CA LEU A 85 -17.66 1.47 4.36
C LEU A 85 -19.18 1.71 4.44
N ALA A 86 -19.76 1.81 5.63
CA ALA A 86 -21.17 2.09 5.80
C ALA A 86 -21.55 3.43 5.17
N ALA A 87 -20.77 4.50 5.36
CA ALA A 87 -21.00 5.78 4.73
C ALA A 87 -20.91 5.70 3.19
N MET A 88 -19.94 4.99 2.63
CA MET A 88 -19.81 4.79 1.19
C MET A 88 -21.00 4.02 0.61
N PHE A 89 -21.45 2.92 1.28
CA PHE A 89 -22.62 2.18 0.85
C PHE A 89 -23.89 3.04 0.93
N THR A 90 -24.04 3.85 1.96
CA THR A 90 -25.19 4.75 2.11
C THR A 90 -25.26 5.80 1.00
N MET A 91 -24.10 6.23 0.46
CA MET A 91 -24.07 7.13 -0.71
C MET A 91 -24.80 6.54 -1.93
N PHE A 92 -24.81 5.22 -2.10
CA PHE A 92 -25.56 4.58 -3.20
C PHE A 92 -27.09 4.66 -3.01
N ALA A 93 -27.57 4.92 -1.81
CA ALA A 93 -28.99 5.13 -1.52
C ALA A 93 -29.47 6.56 -1.78
N VAL A 94 -28.56 7.48 -2.09
CA VAL A 94 -28.88 8.89 -2.39
C VAL A 94 -29.60 8.99 -3.74
N ASN A 95 -30.86 9.40 -3.74
CA ASN A 95 -31.70 9.54 -4.94
C ASN A 95 -32.26 10.93 -5.12
N THR A 96 -32.15 11.80 -4.11
CA THR A 96 -32.70 13.18 -4.12
C THR A 96 -31.58 14.22 -4.03
N PRO A 97 -31.76 15.43 -4.61
CA PRO A 97 -30.78 16.50 -4.47
C PRO A 97 -30.54 16.94 -3.01
N THR A 98 -31.55 16.83 -2.15
CA THR A 98 -31.42 17.12 -0.71
C THR A 98 -30.52 16.16 0.01
N GLN A 99 -30.64 14.84 -0.27
CA GLN A 99 -29.74 13.80 0.25
C GLN A 99 -28.31 14.02 -0.26
N LEU A 100 -28.15 14.42 -1.54
CA LEU A 100 -26.85 14.73 -2.12
C LEU A 100 -26.19 15.91 -1.39
N ALA A 101 -26.91 16.98 -1.12
CA ALA A 101 -26.39 18.12 -0.37
C ALA A 101 -25.92 17.74 1.04
N LEU A 102 -26.68 16.88 1.73
CA LEU A 102 -26.28 16.32 3.02
C LEU A 102 -25.00 15.48 2.88
N GLY A 103 -24.90 14.64 1.85
CA GLY A 103 -23.71 13.84 1.57
C GLY A 103 -22.46 14.70 1.33
N ILE A 104 -22.60 15.80 0.56
CA ILE A 104 -21.52 16.77 0.33
C ILE A 104 -21.10 17.41 1.66
N ALA A 105 -22.06 17.89 2.47
CA ALA A 105 -21.78 18.54 3.74
C ALA A 105 -21.01 17.64 4.69
N ILE A 106 -21.40 16.36 4.80
CA ILE A 106 -20.72 15.38 5.65
C ILE A 106 -19.33 15.03 5.12
N THR A 107 -19.20 14.86 3.80
CA THR A 107 -17.88 14.60 3.19
C THR A 107 -16.91 15.76 3.45
N LEU A 108 -17.37 17.00 3.33
CA LEU A 108 -16.58 18.18 3.66
C LEU A 108 -16.23 18.23 5.16
N ALA A 109 -17.16 17.88 6.04
CA ALA A 109 -16.90 17.80 7.47
C ALA A 109 -15.84 16.73 7.80
N VAL A 110 -15.88 15.58 7.13
CA VAL A 110 -14.87 14.50 7.29
C VAL A 110 -13.51 14.98 6.80
N ILE A 111 -13.41 15.65 5.64
CA ILE A 111 -12.14 16.21 5.13
C ILE A 111 -11.58 17.24 6.12
N ALA A 112 -12.41 18.13 6.64
CA ALA A 112 -12.01 19.13 7.62
C ALA A 112 -11.55 18.49 8.94
N ALA A 113 -12.27 17.49 9.45
CA ALA A 113 -11.89 16.72 10.64
C ALA A 113 -10.58 15.91 10.43
N ALA A 114 -10.35 15.41 9.21
CA ALA A 114 -9.11 14.76 8.82
C ALA A 114 -7.93 15.76 8.69
N ARG A 115 -8.21 17.05 8.63
CA ARG A 115 -7.22 18.12 8.34
C ARG A 115 -6.43 17.87 7.06
N LEU A 116 -7.06 17.25 6.08
CA LEU A 116 -6.47 17.00 4.78
C LEU A 116 -6.59 18.25 3.90
N ASN A 117 -5.60 18.48 3.07
CA ASN A 117 -5.69 19.54 2.06
C ASN A 117 -6.75 19.13 1.01
N PRO A 118 -7.87 19.86 0.85
CA PRO A 118 -8.95 19.50 -0.06
C PRO A 118 -8.48 19.40 -1.52
N LEU A 119 -7.47 20.18 -1.91
CA LEU A 119 -6.89 20.12 -3.25
C LEU A 119 -6.26 18.77 -3.54
N ARG A 120 -5.50 18.20 -2.60
CA ARG A 120 -4.90 16.87 -2.76
C ARG A 120 -5.92 15.75 -2.81
N VAL A 121 -7.01 15.91 -2.07
CA VAL A 121 -8.13 14.94 -2.12
C VAL A 121 -8.85 15.05 -3.47
N LEU A 122 -8.97 16.24 -4.01
CA LEU A 122 -9.58 16.50 -5.33
C LEU A 122 -8.69 15.93 -6.46
N GLU A 123 -7.37 15.96 -6.32
CA GLU A 123 -6.44 15.31 -7.25
C GLU A 123 -6.69 13.80 -7.39
N SER A 124 -7.22 13.14 -6.34
CA SER A 124 -7.57 11.72 -6.38
C SER A 124 -8.73 11.41 -7.37
N ILE A 125 -9.55 12.42 -7.71
CA ILE A 125 -10.63 12.26 -8.68
C ILE A 125 -10.11 12.45 -10.11
N HIS A 126 -9.01 13.18 -10.30
CA HIS A 126 -8.51 13.55 -11.62
C HIS A 126 -8.37 12.35 -12.59
N PRO A 127 -7.79 11.20 -12.22
CA PRO A 127 -7.68 10.06 -13.13
C PRO A 127 -9.04 9.44 -13.48
N ILE A 128 -10.06 9.63 -12.65
CA ILE A 128 -11.39 9.05 -12.81
C ILE A 128 -12.38 10.09 -13.38
N LEU A 129 -11.98 11.36 -13.48
CA LEU A 129 -12.82 12.45 -13.98
C LEU A 129 -13.41 12.12 -15.36
N ILE A 130 -12.63 11.55 -16.25
CA ILE A 130 -13.08 11.15 -17.60
C ILE A 130 -14.22 10.13 -17.51
N LEU A 131 -14.11 9.15 -16.61
CA LEU A 131 -15.13 8.14 -16.38
C LEU A 131 -16.41 8.77 -15.79
N LEU A 132 -16.28 9.71 -14.84
CA LEU A 132 -17.41 10.41 -14.24
C LEU A 132 -18.16 11.27 -15.27
N VAL A 133 -17.42 11.98 -16.12
CA VAL A 133 -18.01 12.77 -17.21
C VAL A 133 -18.71 11.85 -18.21
N LEU A 134 -18.06 10.76 -18.62
CA LEU A 134 -18.65 9.77 -19.52
C LEU A 134 -19.94 9.18 -18.94
N MET A 135 -19.93 8.83 -17.64
CA MET A 135 -21.10 8.31 -16.93
C MET A 135 -22.24 9.35 -16.91
N GLY A 136 -21.92 10.62 -16.66
CA GLY A 136 -22.87 11.72 -16.72
C GLY A 136 -23.48 11.88 -18.10
N VAL A 137 -22.64 11.87 -19.16
CA VAL A 137 -23.09 11.99 -20.54
C VAL A 137 -23.98 10.81 -20.94
N VAL A 138 -23.59 9.57 -20.59
CA VAL A 138 -24.42 8.38 -20.87
C VAL A 138 -25.80 8.50 -20.21
N ASN A 139 -25.84 8.86 -18.91
CA ASN A 139 -27.11 9.03 -18.19
C ASN A 139 -27.97 10.14 -18.79
N LEU A 140 -27.37 11.24 -19.28
CA LEU A 140 -28.07 12.34 -19.93
C LEU A 140 -28.87 11.88 -21.16
N PHE A 141 -28.36 10.91 -21.91
CA PHE A 141 -29.02 10.41 -23.11
C PHE A 141 -29.89 9.17 -22.89
N VAL A 142 -29.58 8.38 -21.86
CA VAL A 142 -30.34 7.15 -21.52
C VAL A 142 -31.63 7.47 -20.80
N VAL A 143 -31.60 8.45 -19.89
CA VAL A 143 -32.79 8.84 -19.11
C VAL A 143 -33.67 9.77 -19.92
N ARG A 144 -34.80 9.24 -20.36
CA ARG A 144 -35.79 9.99 -21.22
C ARG A 144 -37.06 10.40 -20.47
N THR A 145 -37.06 10.27 -19.16
CA THR A 145 -38.20 10.66 -18.31
C THR A 145 -38.16 12.17 -18.03
N GLY A 146 -39.35 12.83 -18.02
CA GLY A 146 -39.48 14.27 -17.73
C GLY A 146 -39.80 15.13 -18.95
N THR A 147 -39.78 16.46 -18.76
CA THR A 147 -40.03 17.42 -19.83
C THR A 147 -38.81 17.59 -20.72
N PRO A 148 -38.94 17.50 -22.05
CA PRO A 148 -37.81 17.71 -22.94
C PRO A 148 -37.39 19.19 -22.92
N VAL A 149 -36.13 19.42 -22.49
CA VAL A 149 -35.49 20.75 -22.48
C VAL A 149 -34.91 21.07 -23.86
N VAL A 150 -34.33 20.07 -24.50
CA VAL A 150 -33.79 20.20 -25.86
C VAL A 150 -34.10 18.92 -26.63
N ALA A 151 -34.78 19.07 -27.77
CA ALA A 151 -35.06 17.96 -28.69
C ALA A 151 -34.17 18.08 -29.94
N LEU A 152 -33.19 17.19 -30.07
CA LEU A 152 -32.30 17.06 -31.24
C LEU A 152 -32.65 15.77 -32.00
N GLY A 153 -33.79 15.73 -32.63
CA GLY A 153 -34.28 14.57 -33.36
C GLY A 153 -34.50 13.34 -32.46
N PRO A 154 -33.76 12.23 -32.67
CA PRO A 154 -33.91 11.03 -31.85
C PRO A 154 -33.32 11.17 -30.44
N LEU A 155 -32.53 12.21 -30.19
CA LEU A 155 -31.87 12.50 -28.91
C LEU A 155 -32.61 13.64 -28.21
N SER A 156 -33.29 13.32 -27.11
CA SER A 156 -33.96 14.33 -26.27
C SER A 156 -33.26 14.42 -24.91
N ILE A 157 -32.84 15.62 -24.57
CA ILE A 157 -32.30 15.92 -23.23
C ILE A 157 -33.48 16.35 -22.37
N THR A 158 -33.72 15.63 -21.29
CA THR A 158 -34.82 15.92 -20.36
C THR A 158 -34.29 16.56 -19.08
N ASP A 159 -35.11 17.36 -18.39
CA ASP A 159 -34.77 17.96 -17.12
C ASP A 159 -34.41 16.93 -16.05
N GLN A 160 -35.18 15.84 -15.98
CA GLN A 160 -34.84 14.72 -15.09
C GLN A 160 -33.54 14.01 -15.50
N GLY A 161 -33.25 13.92 -16.82
CA GLY A 161 -31.98 13.36 -17.31
C GLY A 161 -30.77 14.15 -16.84
N VAL A 162 -30.84 15.49 -16.86
CA VAL A 162 -29.77 16.36 -16.33
C VAL A 162 -29.61 16.19 -14.82
N THR A 163 -30.72 16.20 -14.08
CA THR A 163 -30.67 16.03 -12.62
C THR A 163 -30.08 14.69 -12.21
N ILE A 164 -30.48 13.60 -12.86
CA ILE A 164 -29.96 12.25 -12.59
C ILE A 164 -28.51 12.13 -12.99
N ALA A 165 -28.10 12.70 -14.13
CA ALA A 165 -26.71 12.69 -14.58
C ALA A 165 -25.78 13.38 -13.58
N VAL A 166 -26.16 14.56 -13.11
CA VAL A 166 -25.41 15.31 -12.09
C VAL A 166 -25.39 14.56 -10.76
N LEU A 167 -26.53 14.03 -10.32
CA LEU A 167 -26.67 13.30 -9.07
C LEU A 167 -25.77 12.07 -9.06
N TYR A 168 -25.74 11.29 -10.12
CA TYR A 168 -24.91 10.09 -10.20
C TYR A 168 -23.43 10.43 -10.29
N ALA A 169 -23.04 11.42 -11.10
CA ALA A 169 -21.67 11.87 -11.18
C ALA A 169 -21.14 12.35 -9.83
N CYS A 170 -21.91 13.22 -9.13
CA CYS A 170 -21.56 13.70 -7.80
C CYS A 170 -21.52 12.57 -6.77
N ARG A 171 -22.47 11.64 -6.77
CA ARG A 171 -22.51 10.50 -5.86
C ARG A 171 -21.26 9.66 -5.99
N PHE A 172 -20.85 9.27 -7.20
CA PHE A 172 -19.62 8.52 -7.43
C PHE A 172 -18.38 9.31 -7.02
N ALA A 173 -18.35 10.62 -7.31
CA ALA A 173 -17.26 11.48 -6.86
C ALA A 173 -17.12 11.48 -5.33
N LEU A 174 -18.23 11.59 -4.59
CA LEU A 174 -18.23 11.56 -3.12
C LEU A 174 -17.75 10.22 -2.56
N VAL A 175 -18.16 9.09 -3.17
CA VAL A 175 -17.68 7.76 -2.78
C VAL A 175 -16.16 7.66 -2.97
N ILE A 176 -15.63 8.14 -4.09
CA ILE A 176 -14.19 8.14 -4.37
C ILE A 176 -13.43 9.03 -3.37
N ILE A 177 -13.97 10.22 -3.07
CA ILE A 177 -13.40 11.12 -2.06
C ILE A 177 -13.36 10.46 -0.69
N LEU A 178 -14.44 9.84 -0.24
CA LEU A 178 -14.48 9.13 1.04
C LEU A 178 -13.47 7.99 1.07
N GLY A 179 -13.36 7.21 -0.02
CA GLY A 179 -12.34 6.17 -0.17
C GLY A 179 -10.92 6.72 -0.10
N ALA A 180 -10.63 7.82 -0.79
CA ALA A 180 -9.33 8.48 -0.76
C ALA A 180 -8.99 8.99 0.66
N VAL A 181 -9.94 9.60 1.36
CA VAL A 181 -9.77 10.03 2.76
C VAL A 181 -9.49 8.83 3.67
N PHE A 182 -10.21 7.73 3.50
CA PHE A 182 -9.98 6.51 4.27
C PHE A 182 -8.57 5.95 4.04
N LEU A 183 -8.13 5.82 2.77
CA LEU A 183 -6.81 5.30 2.41
C LEU A 183 -5.66 6.20 2.88
N THR A 184 -5.83 7.52 2.82
CA THR A 184 -4.79 8.46 3.27
C THR A 184 -4.69 8.57 4.79
N THR A 185 -5.76 8.23 5.50
CA THR A 185 -5.80 8.33 6.97
C THR A 185 -5.56 7.00 7.68
N THR A 186 -5.48 5.88 6.97
CA THR A 186 -5.35 4.53 7.57
C THR A 186 -4.15 3.80 6.97
N THR A 187 -3.25 3.31 7.83
CA THR A 187 -2.10 2.52 7.36
C THR A 187 -2.55 1.14 6.87
N PRO A 188 -1.85 0.53 5.90
CA PRO A 188 -2.19 -0.82 5.41
C PRO A 188 -2.20 -1.87 6.52
N THR A 189 -1.29 -1.78 7.49
CA THR A 189 -1.23 -2.69 8.66
C THR A 189 -2.47 -2.54 9.55
N ALA A 190 -2.91 -1.30 9.82
CA ALA A 190 -4.12 -1.04 10.58
C ALA A 190 -5.38 -1.52 9.83
N MET A 191 -5.38 -1.45 8.50
CA MET A 191 -6.48 -2.01 7.68
C MET A 191 -6.56 -3.53 7.81
N THR A 192 -5.43 -4.25 7.81
CA THR A 192 -5.43 -5.71 7.98
C THR A 192 -5.94 -6.13 9.34
N ASP A 193 -5.55 -5.43 10.41
CA ASP A 193 -6.01 -5.70 11.77
C ASP A 193 -7.51 -5.44 11.93
N ALA A 194 -8.01 -4.36 11.31
CA ALA A 194 -9.43 -4.05 11.27
C ALA A 194 -10.22 -5.10 10.49
N PHE A 195 -9.73 -5.47 9.31
CA PHE A 195 -10.34 -6.48 8.45
C PHE A 195 -10.44 -7.85 9.13
N ALA A 196 -9.35 -8.29 9.78
CA ALA A 196 -9.33 -9.52 10.57
C ALA A 196 -10.43 -9.56 11.63
N THR A 197 -10.65 -8.42 12.29
CA THR A 197 -11.67 -8.33 13.33
C THR A 197 -13.08 -8.30 12.74
N LEU A 198 -13.28 -7.60 11.62
CA LEU A 198 -14.58 -7.57 10.94
C LEU A 198 -14.98 -8.95 10.38
N ILE A 199 -13.99 -9.75 9.95
CA ILE A 199 -14.23 -11.13 9.49
C ILE A 199 -14.37 -12.11 10.67
N SER A 200 -13.90 -11.77 11.87
CA SER A 200 -13.95 -12.64 13.04
C SER A 200 -15.33 -13.29 13.32
N PRO A 201 -16.50 -12.62 13.16
CA PRO A 201 -17.79 -13.30 13.33
C PRO A 201 -18.03 -14.42 12.31
N LEU A 202 -17.37 -14.38 11.14
CA LEU A 202 -17.45 -15.43 10.12
C LEU A 202 -16.70 -16.72 10.51
N ASN A 203 -15.94 -16.72 11.61
CA ASN A 203 -15.36 -17.95 12.16
C ASN A 203 -16.44 -19.01 12.45
N ARG A 204 -17.69 -18.59 12.72
CA ARG A 204 -18.82 -19.50 12.88
C ARG A 204 -19.22 -20.24 11.59
N LEU A 205 -18.81 -19.70 10.44
CA LEU A 205 -19.04 -20.27 9.10
C LEU A 205 -17.83 -21.10 8.61
N GLY A 206 -16.84 -21.37 9.48
CA GLY A 206 -15.63 -22.12 9.13
C GLY A 206 -14.51 -21.28 8.50
N ILE A 207 -14.62 -19.97 8.49
CA ILE A 207 -13.56 -19.06 7.98
C ILE A 207 -12.58 -18.77 9.12
N HIS A 208 -11.31 -19.14 8.96
CA HIS A 208 -10.27 -18.91 9.96
C HIS A 208 -9.71 -17.48 9.86
N ALA A 209 -10.44 -16.48 10.40
CA ALA A 209 -10.09 -15.07 10.30
C ALA A 209 -8.70 -14.72 10.85
N GLN A 210 -8.23 -15.43 11.88
CA GLN A 210 -6.90 -15.21 12.46
C GLN A 210 -5.78 -15.65 11.54
N GLU A 211 -5.97 -16.72 10.79
CA GLU A 211 -5.00 -17.20 9.81
C GLU A 211 -4.91 -16.26 8.61
N ILE A 212 -6.07 -15.80 8.12
CA ILE A 212 -6.13 -14.78 7.07
C ILE A 212 -5.39 -13.50 7.51
N ALA A 213 -5.61 -13.05 8.75
CA ALA A 213 -4.92 -11.89 9.30
C ALA A 213 -3.40 -12.09 9.38
N LEU A 214 -2.96 -13.27 9.80
CA LEU A 214 -1.53 -13.62 9.83
C LEU A 214 -0.93 -13.56 8.44
N VAL A 215 -1.56 -14.21 7.46
CA VAL A 215 -1.10 -14.22 6.07
C VAL A 215 -1.03 -12.81 5.50
N MET A 216 -2.06 -11.99 5.72
CA MET A 216 -2.08 -10.60 5.26
C MET A 216 -0.98 -9.75 5.93
N SER A 217 -0.77 -9.91 7.24
CA SER A 217 0.27 -9.20 7.97
C SER A 217 1.67 -9.60 7.48
N LEU A 218 1.89 -10.90 7.24
CA LEU A 218 3.14 -11.40 6.67
C LEU A 218 3.35 -10.90 5.24
N ALA A 219 2.31 -10.94 4.40
CA ALA A 219 2.37 -10.44 3.04
C ALA A 219 2.78 -8.96 3.01
N LEU A 220 2.14 -8.10 3.81
CA LEU A 220 2.49 -6.68 3.90
C LEU A 220 3.94 -6.45 4.37
N ARG A 221 4.45 -7.31 5.25
CA ARG A 221 5.83 -7.24 5.72
C ARG A 221 6.83 -7.67 4.64
N PHE A 222 6.47 -8.70 3.84
CA PHE A 222 7.36 -9.24 2.82
C PHE A 222 7.35 -8.44 1.50
N ILE A 223 6.27 -7.72 1.19
CA ILE A 223 6.16 -6.92 -0.03
C ILE A 223 7.37 -5.99 -0.23
N PRO A 224 7.80 -5.16 0.75
CA PRO A 224 8.99 -4.32 0.57
C PRO A 224 10.25 -5.14 0.31
N THR A 225 10.48 -6.19 1.09
CA THR A 225 11.67 -7.06 0.96
C THR A 225 11.72 -7.72 -0.42
N LEU A 226 10.62 -8.30 -0.88
CA LEU A 226 10.54 -8.92 -2.21
C LEU A 226 10.66 -7.90 -3.33
N THR A 227 10.18 -6.67 -3.13
CA THR A 227 10.34 -5.58 -4.10
C THR A 227 11.81 -5.20 -4.26
N ASP A 228 12.55 -5.06 -3.16
CA ASP A 228 13.96 -4.71 -3.19
C ASP A 228 14.80 -5.86 -3.79
N GLU A 229 14.51 -7.11 -3.44
CA GLU A 229 15.14 -8.29 -4.04
C GLU A 229 14.85 -8.38 -5.55
N THR A 230 13.61 -8.12 -5.95
CA THR A 230 13.21 -8.08 -7.37
C THR A 230 13.97 -7.01 -8.14
N ARG A 231 14.10 -5.80 -7.59
CA ARG A 231 14.88 -4.72 -8.20
C ARG A 231 16.33 -5.11 -8.37
N ALA A 232 16.95 -5.69 -7.34
CA ALA A 232 18.33 -6.14 -7.41
C ALA A 232 18.55 -7.21 -8.51
N ILE A 233 17.58 -8.14 -8.67
CA ILE A 233 17.62 -9.15 -9.73
C ILE A 233 17.47 -8.50 -11.11
N VAL A 234 16.55 -7.56 -11.27
CA VAL A 234 16.33 -6.82 -12.52
C VAL A 234 17.59 -6.04 -12.91
N ASP A 235 18.19 -5.33 -11.96
CA ASP A 235 19.43 -4.57 -12.19
C ASP A 235 20.60 -5.50 -12.58
N ALA A 236 20.73 -6.63 -11.92
CA ALA A 236 21.75 -7.62 -12.25
C ALA A 236 21.56 -8.25 -13.64
N GLN A 237 20.31 -8.50 -14.06
CA GLN A 237 20.01 -9.04 -15.39
C GLN A 237 20.17 -7.98 -16.49
N SER A 238 19.84 -6.73 -16.21
CA SER A 238 20.06 -5.63 -17.14
C SER A 238 21.54 -5.38 -17.39
N ALA A 239 22.38 -5.46 -16.32
CA ALA A 239 23.84 -5.38 -16.45
C ALA A 239 24.45 -6.52 -17.28
N ARG A 240 23.78 -7.69 -17.34
CA ARG A 240 24.14 -8.83 -18.19
C ARG A 240 23.64 -8.71 -19.63
N GLY A 241 23.05 -7.57 -20.01
CA GLY A 241 22.49 -7.32 -21.34
C GLY A 241 21.08 -7.87 -21.57
N GLY A 242 20.40 -8.32 -20.52
CA GLY A 242 18.98 -8.68 -20.56
C GLY A 242 18.12 -7.41 -20.64
N SER A 243 17.41 -7.19 -21.75
CA SER A 243 16.46 -6.09 -21.87
C SER A 243 15.06 -6.64 -22.03
N ILE A 244 14.13 -6.18 -21.18
CA ILE A 244 12.71 -6.50 -21.27
C ILE A 244 12.03 -5.61 -22.30
N GLU A 245 12.57 -4.40 -22.51
CA GLU A 245 11.95 -3.35 -23.33
C GLU A 245 12.30 -3.44 -24.79
N THR A 246 13.51 -3.96 -25.11
CA THR A 246 14.05 -4.00 -26.47
C THR A 246 14.24 -5.43 -26.96
N GLY A 247 14.05 -5.66 -28.26
CA GLY A 247 14.27 -6.95 -28.92
C GLY A 247 13.02 -7.66 -29.39
N SER A 248 13.20 -8.85 -30.00
CA SER A 248 12.11 -9.71 -30.46
C SER A 248 11.31 -10.29 -29.29
N LEU A 249 10.06 -10.71 -29.54
CA LEU A 249 9.21 -11.35 -28.52
C LEU A 249 9.90 -12.53 -27.81
N ALA A 250 10.62 -13.36 -28.56
CA ALA A 250 11.37 -14.49 -27.99
C ALA A 250 12.50 -14.04 -27.03
N GLN A 251 13.20 -12.95 -27.38
CA GLN A 251 14.23 -12.36 -26.51
C GLN A 251 13.65 -11.78 -25.23
N ARG A 252 12.49 -11.09 -25.33
CA ARG A 252 11.77 -10.54 -24.17
C ARG A 252 11.29 -11.65 -23.22
N ILE A 253 10.72 -12.74 -23.76
CA ILE A 253 10.30 -13.90 -22.96
C ILE A 253 11.50 -14.54 -22.25
N LYS A 254 12.64 -14.68 -22.95
CA LYS A 254 13.87 -15.22 -22.36
C LYS A 254 14.41 -14.29 -21.27
N ALA A 255 14.42 -12.98 -21.47
CA ALA A 255 14.83 -12.01 -20.45
C ALA A 255 13.88 -12.03 -19.24
N MET A 256 12.56 -12.12 -19.47
CA MET A 256 11.57 -12.22 -18.40
C MET A 256 11.71 -13.51 -17.61
N SER A 257 11.96 -14.65 -18.24
CA SER A 257 12.20 -15.92 -17.55
C SER A 257 13.47 -15.88 -16.68
N ALA A 258 14.53 -15.20 -17.16
CA ALA A 258 15.76 -15.00 -16.39
C ALA A 258 15.56 -14.15 -15.11
N ILE A 259 14.49 -13.38 -15.03
CA ILE A 259 14.11 -12.59 -13.85
C ILE A 259 13.12 -13.36 -12.98
N ILE A 260 12.11 -13.97 -13.59
CA ILE A 260 11.02 -14.64 -12.87
C ILE A 260 11.56 -15.87 -12.12
N VAL A 261 12.41 -16.69 -12.73
CA VAL A 261 12.90 -17.92 -12.10
C VAL A 261 13.67 -17.66 -10.79
N PRO A 262 14.65 -16.74 -10.71
CA PRO A 262 15.30 -16.40 -9.46
C PRO A 262 14.36 -15.84 -8.40
N ILE A 263 13.37 -15.00 -8.78
CA ILE A 263 12.37 -14.45 -7.86
C ILE A 263 11.57 -15.59 -7.22
N PHE A 264 11.03 -16.51 -8.03
CA PHE A 264 10.29 -17.66 -7.52
C PHE A 264 11.14 -18.52 -6.60
N ALA A 265 12.37 -18.83 -6.99
CA ALA A 265 13.29 -19.62 -6.16
C ALA A 265 13.61 -18.90 -4.83
N GLY A 266 13.76 -17.58 -4.84
CA GLY A 266 13.93 -16.75 -3.64
C GLY A 266 12.70 -16.81 -2.74
N THR A 267 11.54 -16.57 -3.32
CA THR A 267 10.25 -16.58 -2.59
C THR A 267 9.97 -17.94 -1.94
N LEU A 268 10.22 -19.05 -2.64
CA LEU A 268 10.06 -20.39 -2.07
C LEU A 268 11.01 -20.60 -0.88
N ARG A 269 12.30 -20.22 -1.00
CA ARG A 269 13.23 -20.29 0.15
C ARG A 269 12.76 -19.43 1.33
N HIS A 270 12.19 -18.25 1.09
CA HIS A 270 11.60 -17.43 2.15
C HIS A 270 10.43 -18.13 2.82
N ALA A 271 9.57 -18.80 2.03
CA ALA A 271 8.42 -19.56 2.56
C ALA A 271 8.90 -20.74 3.43
N ASP A 272 9.91 -21.50 2.97
CA ASP A 272 10.50 -22.62 3.74
C ASP A 272 11.11 -22.13 5.05
N ASN A 273 11.91 -21.06 5.02
CA ASN A 273 12.50 -20.47 6.21
C ASN A 273 11.44 -19.94 7.19
N LEU A 274 10.35 -19.38 6.68
CA LEU A 274 9.24 -18.90 7.49
C LEU A 274 8.50 -20.05 8.16
N SER A 275 8.24 -21.14 7.42
CA SER A 275 7.62 -22.35 7.96
C SER A 275 8.44 -22.91 9.12
N LEU A 276 9.77 -23.11 8.93
CA LEU A 276 10.67 -23.56 9.97
C LEU A 276 10.68 -22.62 11.20
N ALA A 277 10.62 -21.30 10.96
CA ALA A 277 10.59 -20.32 12.03
C ALA A 277 9.26 -20.33 12.80
N LEU A 278 8.14 -20.63 12.14
CA LEU A 278 6.83 -20.79 12.78
C LEU A 278 6.78 -22.09 13.60
N ASP A 279 7.29 -23.19 13.06
CA ASP A 279 7.40 -24.47 13.75
C ASP A 279 8.27 -24.36 15.03
N ALA A 280 9.43 -23.68 14.91
CA ALA A 280 10.31 -23.45 16.05
C ALA A 280 9.66 -22.55 17.15
N ARG A 281 8.62 -21.80 16.81
CA ARG A 281 7.81 -20.98 17.74
C ARG A 281 6.53 -21.68 18.18
N CYS A 282 6.39 -22.98 17.90
CA CYS A 282 5.20 -23.77 18.21
C CYS A 282 3.92 -23.13 17.67
N TYR A 283 3.95 -22.73 16.40
CA TYR A 283 2.77 -22.21 15.75
C TYR A 283 1.77 -23.35 15.49
N GLU A 284 0.59 -23.30 16.08
CA GLU A 284 -0.51 -24.21 15.82
C GLU A 284 -1.70 -23.46 15.23
N GLU A 285 -2.35 -24.06 14.23
CA GLU A 285 -3.56 -23.52 13.61
C GLU A 285 -4.76 -23.58 14.57
N GLY A 286 -5.66 -22.61 14.47
CA GLY A 286 -6.90 -22.59 15.25
C GLY A 286 -6.79 -22.16 16.70
N ILE A 287 -5.60 -21.96 17.25
CA ILE A 287 -5.43 -21.46 18.63
C ILE A 287 -5.73 -19.97 18.69
N ARG A 288 -6.60 -19.57 19.62
CA ARG A 288 -6.87 -18.16 19.92
C ARG A 288 -5.62 -17.48 20.45
N ARG A 289 -5.15 -16.47 19.72
CA ARG A 289 -3.97 -15.68 20.08
C ARG A 289 -4.36 -14.33 20.64
N THR A 290 -3.57 -13.86 21.58
CA THR A 290 -3.67 -12.51 22.11
C THR A 290 -2.80 -11.58 21.28
N HIS A 291 -3.31 -10.37 21.01
CA HIS A 291 -2.53 -9.32 20.36
C HIS A 291 -1.72 -8.56 21.40
N TRP A 292 -0.42 -8.33 21.15
CA TRP A 292 0.44 -7.52 21.98
C TRP A 292 -0.09 -6.07 22.16
N ARG A 293 -0.68 -5.52 21.08
CA ARG A 293 -1.37 -4.24 21.11
C ARG A 293 -2.87 -4.51 20.90
N ALA A 294 -3.58 -4.74 21.98
CA ALA A 294 -5.04 -4.85 21.90
C ALA A 294 -5.62 -3.50 21.48
N LEU A 295 -6.45 -3.51 20.43
CA LEU A 295 -7.18 -2.32 20.02
C LEU A 295 -8.24 -2.00 21.10
N THR A 296 -8.25 -0.77 21.58
CA THR A 296 -9.19 -0.30 22.64
C THR A 296 -10.10 0.77 22.06
N ILE A 297 -11.40 0.55 22.19
CA ILE A 297 -12.42 1.52 21.77
C ILE A 297 -12.41 2.70 22.74
N ALA A 298 -12.19 3.90 22.26
CA ALA A 298 -12.22 5.14 23.02
C ALA A 298 -13.54 5.91 22.79
N ALA A 299 -13.85 6.87 23.65
CA ALA A 299 -15.07 7.69 23.52
C ALA A 299 -15.19 8.39 22.15
N ARG A 300 -14.06 8.77 21.53
CA ARG A 300 -14.01 9.37 20.19
C ARG A 300 -14.52 8.43 19.10
N ASP A 301 -14.29 7.12 19.24
CA ASP A 301 -14.72 6.10 18.29
C ASP A 301 -16.25 5.93 18.37
N LEU A 302 -16.79 6.03 19.57
CA LEU A 302 -18.25 6.02 19.81
C LEU A 302 -18.94 7.25 19.21
N ILE A 303 -18.33 8.44 19.35
CA ILE A 303 -18.83 9.68 18.73
C ILE A 303 -18.82 9.56 17.21
N PHE A 304 -17.75 9.02 16.62
CA PHE A 304 -17.68 8.81 15.18
C PHE A 304 -18.72 7.79 14.71
N ALA A 305 -18.90 6.67 15.41
CA ALA A 305 -19.93 5.66 15.09
C ALA A 305 -21.34 6.27 15.19
N ALA A 306 -21.61 7.06 16.23
CA ALA A 306 -22.90 7.76 16.38
C ALA A 306 -23.14 8.76 15.23
N ALA A 307 -22.13 9.52 14.82
CA ALA A 307 -22.23 10.44 13.69
C ALA A 307 -22.54 9.70 12.37
N VAL A 308 -21.93 8.55 12.13
CA VAL A 308 -22.22 7.72 10.95
C VAL A 308 -23.64 7.16 11.01
N ILE A 309 -24.11 6.69 12.18
CA ILE A 309 -25.50 6.18 12.34
C ILE A 309 -26.51 7.31 12.11
N ILE A 310 -26.27 8.50 12.65
CA ILE A 310 -27.14 9.67 12.42
C ILE A 310 -27.17 10.03 10.94
N TYR A 311 -26.04 9.98 10.26
CA TYR A 311 -25.95 10.21 8.82
C TYR A 311 -26.79 9.19 8.03
N ILE A 312 -26.66 7.90 8.33
CA ILE A 312 -27.43 6.82 7.68
C ILE A 312 -28.93 7.05 7.92
N ALA A 313 -29.32 7.33 9.18
CA ALA A 313 -30.71 7.58 9.53
C ALA A 313 -31.27 8.82 8.80
N ALA A 314 -30.48 9.89 8.68
CA ALA A 314 -30.89 11.11 7.95
C ALA A 314 -31.09 10.87 6.45
N ILE A 315 -30.22 10.06 5.82
CA ILE A 315 -30.37 9.70 4.39
C ILE A 315 -31.62 8.83 4.16
N ILE A 316 -31.93 7.92 5.08
CA ILE A 316 -33.11 7.04 4.97
C ILE A 316 -34.41 7.83 5.24
N ALA A 317 -34.37 8.83 6.12
CA ALA A 317 -35.52 9.64 6.49
C ALA A 317 -35.89 10.75 5.46
N LEU A 318 -34.91 11.18 4.67
CA LEU A 318 -35.07 12.22 3.60
C LEU A 318 -35.44 11.57 2.26
#